data_9ffec70580ade5ca645ba710cdcfcb2a
#
_entry.id   9ffec70580ade5ca645ba710cdcfcb2a
#
_cell.length_a   1.000
_cell.length_b   1.000
_cell.length_c   1.000
_cell.angle_alpha   90.00
_cell.angle_beta   90.00
_cell.angle_gamma   90.00
#
_symmetry.space_group_name_H-M   'P 1'
#
loop_
_entity.id
_entity.type
_entity.pdbx_description
1 polymer ?
#
loop_
_entity_poly.entity_id
_entity_poly.type
_entity_poly.pdbx_seq_one_letter_code
_entity_poly.pdbx_strand_id
1 'polypeptide(L)'
;GYTKKDKIIKFAGCYHGHFDGFLIEAGSGVLTEGIAGCLGIPNDSIKNTLVGVYNDMEQVRSLFEAYGDDVAAVIIEPVAGNMGVVKAENEFMETLRVLCDEYGSLLIFDEVMSGFRVAYKGAQSLFNVKPDLITYAKIIGGGLPCGLYGGRRDIMEKLSPVGGVYQAGTMSGNPVVMAAGMATLNILKANQDIYEHINKLGGKLQNGIEEIAREKNVKLTVNRVGGMMTVFFTDRNPVRSYDDAKSCDLEMFKKYFLHMNKNGFNIPQSQ
;
A
#
# COMPACT_ATOMS: atom_id res chain seq x y z
N GLY A 1 12.13 13.73 12.72
CA GLY A 1 12.18 15.17 13.04
C GLY A 1 11.10 15.59 14.04
N TYR A 2 9.85 15.11 13.89
CA TYR A 2 8.75 15.42 14.80
C TYR A 2 8.87 14.65 16.14
N THR A 3 8.95 13.33 16.07
CA THR A 3 8.98 12.44 17.26
C THR A 3 10.33 12.40 17.95
N LYS A 4 11.42 12.74 17.25
CA LYS A 4 12.82 12.60 17.70
C LYS A 4 13.22 11.15 18.02
N LYS A 5 12.59 10.20 17.37
CA LYS A 5 12.84 8.76 17.46
C LYS A 5 13.41 8.26 16.12
N ASP A 6 14.04 7.10 16.13
CA ASP A 6 14.86 6.63 15.02
C ASP A 6 14.26 5.48 14.21
N LYS A 7 13.38 4.64 14.81
CA LYS A 7 12.88 3.44 14.15
C LYS A 7 11.56 3.67 13.39
N ILE A 8 11.39 2.93 12.31
CA ILE A 8 10.14 2.91 11.56
C ILE A 8 9.67 1.45 11.43
N ILE A 9 8.40 1.21 11.69
CA ILE A 9 7.75 -0.07 11.39
C ILE A 9 7.13 0.02 10.00
N LYS A 10 7.45 -0.94 9.14
CA LYS A 10 6.74 -1.23 7.88
C LYS A 10 6.26 -2.68 7.89
N PHE A 11 5.50 -3.10 6.89
CA PHE A 11 4.98 -4.47 6.81
C PHE A 11 5.56 -5.21 5.61
N ALA A 12 5.85 -6.50 5.79
CA ALA A 12 6.29 -7.39 4.72
C ALA A 12 5.29 -7.37 3.57
N GLY A 13 5.79 -7.33 2.34
CA GLY A 13 4.97 -7.23 1.13
C GLY A 13 4.52 -5.82 0.75
N CYS A 14 4.56 -4.84 1.66
CA CYS A 14 4.29 -3.43 1.35
C CYS A 14 5.50 -2.77 0.69
N TYR A 15 5.23 -1.87 -0.27
CA TYR A 15 6.25 -1.10 -0.98
C TYR A 15 6.01 0.41 -0.81
N HIS A 16 7.03 1.11 -0.33
CA HIS A 16 6.96 2.53 0.01
C HIS A 16 7.99 3.40 -0.74
N GLY A 17 8.19 3.09 -2.02
CA GLY A 17 9.14 3.80 -2.87
C GLY A 17 10.56 3.29 -2.76
N HIS A 18 11.50 4.00 -3.37
CA HIS A 18 12.89 3.57 -3.57
C HIS A 18 13.86 4.10 -2.49
N PHE A 19 13.35 4.41 -1.31
CA PHE A 19 14.23 4.74 -0.18
C PHE A 19 14.88 3.45 0.36
N ASP A 20 16.19 3.42 0.48
CA ASP A 20 16.96 2.24 0.88
C ASP A 20 16.41 1.55 2.14
N GLY A 21 16.06 2.35 3.16
CA GLY A 21 15.49 1.85 4.41
C GLY A 21 14.16 1.10 4.26
N PHE A 22 13.43 1.27 3.15
CA PHE A 22 12.16 0.59 2.89
C PHE A 22 12.27 -0.59 1.92
N LEU A 23 13.44 -0.83 1.32
CA LEU A 23 13.67 -1.95 0.42
C LEU A 23 14.02 -3.26 1.14
N ILE A 24 13.52 -3.45 2.32
CA ILE A 24 13.56 -4.69 3.09
C ILE A 24 12.19 -5.34 3.05
N GLU A 25 12.12 -6.62 2.69
CA GLU A 25 10.87 -7.38 2.57
C GLU A 25 9.72 -6.63 1.87
N ALA A 26 10.08 -5.87 0.83
CA ALA A 26 9.12 -5.16 0.00
C ALA A 26 8.46 -6.13 -0.99
N GLY A 27 7.16 -5.98 -1.23
CA GLY A 27 6.46 -6.60 -2.36
C GLY A 27 6.98 -6.07 -3.70
N SER A 28 6.39 -6.51 -4.82
CA SER A 28 6.74 -6.01 -6.15
C SER A 28 8.16 -6.31 -6.63
N GLY A 29 8.54 -7.59 -6.66
CA GLY A 29 9.75 -8.07 -7.35
C GLY A 29 11.02 -8.12 -6.50
N VAL A 30 10.95 -7.73 -5.24
CA VAL A 30 12.06 -7.85 -4.30
C VAL A 30 11.81 -9.06 -3.41
N LEU A 31 12.18 -10.24 -3.91
CA LEU A 31 12.11 -11.50 -3.17
C LEU A 31 13.33 -11.63 -2.22
N THR A 32 13.11 -11.86 -1.11
CA THR A 32 13.49 -11.82 0.27
C THR A 32 14.40 -12.91 0.77
N GLU A 33 15.41 -12.57 1.49
CA GLU A 33 15.94 -13.36 2.61
C GLU A 33 16.42 -12.33 3.63
N GLY A 34 15.67 -11.91 4.67
CA GLY A 34 16.12 -11.14 5.84
C GLY A 34 17.26 -10.10 5.67
N ILE A 35 17.69 -9.87 4.47
CA ILE A 35 18.76 -9.05 3.95
C ILE A 35 18.09 -8.01 3.07
N ALA A 36 18.66 -6.84 2.93
CA ALA A 36 18.17 -5.82 2.01
C ALA A 36 17.71 -6.48 0.71
N GLY A 37 16.43 -6.35 0.40
CA GLY A 37 15.82 -7.01 -0.78
C GLY A 37 16.33 -6.49 -2.12
N CYS A 38 17.40 -5.69 -2.11
CA CYS A 38 18.08 -5.15 -3.27
C CYS A 38 19.60 -5.16 -3.04
N LEU A 39 20.34 -5.61 -4.05
CA LEU A 39 21.80 -5.56 -4.01
C LEU A 39 22.28 -4.09 -3.97
N GLY A 40 23.32 -3.85 -3.20
CA GLY A 40 23.95 -2.54 -3.07
C GLY A 40 23.42 -1.66 -1.95
N ILE A 41 22.42 -2.11 -1.19
CA ILE A 41 21.95 -1.40 0.00
C ILE A 41 22.88 -1.71 1.19
N PRO A 42 23.49 -0.68 1.82
CA PRO A 42 24.26 -0.89 3.02
C PRO A 42 23.40 -1.36 4.20
N ASN A 43 23.91 -2.29 5.02
CA ASN A 43 23.17 -2.77 6.20
C ASN A 43 22.77 -1.64 7.16
N ASP A 44 23.58 -0.61 7.27
CA ASP A 44 23.26 0.56 8.10
C ASP A 44 22.04 1.35 7.62
N SER A 45 21.70 1.27 6.34
CA SER A 45 20.50 1.95 5.78
C SER A 45 19.20 1.32 6.24
N ILE A 46 19.22 0.04 6.61
CA ILE A 46 18.01 -0.73 6.99
C ILE A 46 17.90 -1.02 8.49
N LYS A 47 18.95 -0.75 9.29
CA LYS A 47 19.01 -1.12 10.71
C LYS A 47 17.91 -0.51 11.58
N ASN A 48 17.34 0.61 11.14
CA ASN A 48 16.26 1.31 11.85
C ASN A 48 14.87 0.99 11.29
N THR A 49 14.76 0.05 10.35
CA THR A 49 13.50 -0.40 9.81
C THR A 49 13.11 -1.74 10.44
N LEU A 50 12.02 -1.74 11.16
CA LEU A 50 11.40 -2.94 11.73
C LEU A 50 10.34 -3.45 10.75
N VAL A 51 10.35 -4.75 10.48
CA VAL A 51 9.38 -5.35 9.56
C VAL A 51 8.35 -6.15 10.34
N GLY A 52 7.10 -5.75 10.23
CA GLY A 52 5.96 -6.44 10.79
C GLY A 52 5.26 -7.36 9.77
N VAL A 53 4.48 -8.30 10.27
CA VAL A 53 3.59 -9.13 9.46
C VAL A 53 2.25 -8.41 9.30
N TYR A 54 1.80 -8.27 8.06
CA TYR A 54 0.54 -7.60 7.74
C TYR A 54 -0.65 -8.39 8.29
N ASN A 55 -1.58 -7.72 8.97
CA ASN A 55 -2.73 -8.28 9.68
C ASN A 55 -2.39 -9.20 10.90
N ASP A 56 -1.17 -9.13 11.42
CA ASP A 56 -0.76 -9.83 12.65
C ASP A 56 -0.68 -8.83 13.83
N MET A 57 -1.73 -8.76 14.63
CA MET A 57 -1.83 -7.86 15.78
C MET A 57 -0.86 -8.23 16.90
N GLU A 58 -0.65 -9.52 17.15
CA GLU A 58 0.21 -10.00 18.23
C GLU A 58 1.68 -9.65 17.96
N GLN A 59 2.10 -9.84 16.71
CA GLN A 59 3.46 -9.49 16.32
C GLN A 59 3.70 -7.99 16.40
N VAL A 60 2.74 -7.16 15.99
CA VAL A 60 2.86 -5.69 16.10
C VAL A 60 2.92 -5.25 17.55
N ARG A 61 2.11 -5.83 18.45
CA ARG A 61 2.21 -5.56 19.89
C ARG A 61 3.61 -5.89 20.44
N SER A 62 4.14 -7.07 20.08
CA SER A 62 5.50 -7.47 20.48
C SER A 62 6.57 -6.51 19.95
N LEU A 63 6.42 -5.96 18.74
CA LEU A 63 7.35 -4.94 18.23
C LEU A 63 7.28 -3.64 19.04
N PHE A 64 6.09 -3.20 19.43
CA PHE A 64 5.95 -2.02 20.26
C PHE A 64 6.41 -2.25 21.71
N GLU A 65 6.17 -3.41 22.29
CA GLU A 65 6.71 -3.78 23.61
C GLU A 65 8.24 -3.76 23.64
N ALA A 66 8.88 -4.21 22.56
CA ALA A 66 10.34 -4.28 22.47
C ALA A 66 11.00 -2.94 22.10
N TYR A 67 10.37 -2.13 21.27
CA TYR A 67 10.99 -0.97 20.62
C TYR A 67 10.14 0.31 20.64
N GLY A 68 8.94 0.33 21.21
CA GLY A 68 7.95 1.41 21.06
C GLY A 68 8.47 2.78 21.46
N ASP A 69 9.32 2.86 22.48
CA ASP A 69 9.93 4.12 22.91
C ASP A 69 10.82 4.76 21.83
N ASP A 70 11.31 3.96 20.88
CA ASP A 70 12.19 4.39 19.79
C ASP A 70 11.47 4.37 18.41
N VAL A 71 10.23 3.91 18.35
CA VAL A 71 9.44 3.90 17.11
C VAL A 71 8.93 5.30 16.77
N ALA A 72 9.49 5.90 15.72
CA ALA A 72 9.09 7.19 15.20
C ALA A 72 7.74 7.15 14.47
N ALA A 73 7.54 6.10 13.67
CA ALA A 73 6.35 5.97 12.86
C ALA A 73 6.08 4.50 12.46
N VAL A 74 4.81 4.24 12.16
CA VAL A 74 4.36 3.06 11.43
C VAL A 74 3.90 3.52 10.06
N ILE A 75 4.38 2.90 8.98
CA ILE A 75 3.91 3.14 7.62
C ILE A 75 3.22 1.89 7.07
N ILE A 76 2.03 2.06 6.49
CA ILE A 76 1.20 0.97 5.99
C ILE A 76 0.45 1.38 4.71
N GLU A 77 0.38 0.48 3.73
CA GLU A 77 -0.63 0.57 2.66
C GLU A 77 -1.97 0.08 3.24
N PRO A 78 -3.03 0.90 3.38
CA PRO A 78 -4.32 0.43 3.92
C PRO A 78 -4.99 -0.66 3.08
N VAL A 79 -4.70 -0.66 1.80
CA VAL A 79 -4.92 -1.74 0.84
C VAL A 79 -3.60 -1.97 0.15
N ALA A 80 -2.90 -3.00 0.55
CA ALA A 80 -1.60 -3.34 -0.02
C ALA A 80 -1.80 -3.82 -1.47
N GLY A 81 -1.22 -3.06 -2.41
CA GLY A 81 -1.31 -3.37 -3.84
C GLY A 81 -0.10 -4.13 -4.37
N ASN A 82 1.01 -4.11 -3.65
CA ASN A 82 2.28 -4.64 -4.12
C ASN A 82 2.53 -6.13 -3.77
N MET A 83 1.69 -6.72 -2.91
CA MET A 83 1.66 -8.16 -2.64
C MET A 83 0.37 -8.82 -3.15
N GLY A 84 -0.24 -8.23 -4.18
CA GLY A 84 -1.62 -8.48 -4.57
C GLY A 84 -2.56 -7.56 -3.78
N VAL A 85 -3.87 -7.63 -4.01
CA VAL A 85 -4.81 -6.76 -3.30
C VAL A 85 -5.14 -7.36 -1.94
N VAL A 86 -4.38 -6.96 -0.92
CA VAL A 86 -4.60 -7.38 0.47
C VAL A 86 -5.06 -6.19 1.30
N LYS A 87 -6.30 -6.24 1.78
CA LYS A 87 -6.87 -5.19 2.63
C LYS A 87 -6.44 -5.41 4.08
N ALA A 88 -6.08 -4.33 4.77
CA ALA A 88 -5.91 -4.35 6.22
C ALA A 88 -7.24 -4.68 6.91
N GLU A 89 -7.19 -5.46 7.97
CA GLU A 89 -8.35 -5.72 8.82
C GLU A 89 -8.66 -4.52 9.71
N ASN A 90 -9.93 -4.29 9.99
CA ASN A 90 -10.33 -3.12 10.79
C ASN A 90 -9.67 -3.14 12.18
N GLU A 91 -9.69 -4.30 12.83
CA GLU A 91 -9.10 -4.48 14.16
C GLU A 91 -7.57 -4.28 14.14
N PHE A 92 -6.91 -4.68 13.05
CA PHE A 92 -5.48 -4.44 12.86
C PHE A 92 -5.19 -2.94 12.76
N MET A 93 -5.96 -2.20 11.97
CA MET A 93 -5.81 -0.75 11.83
C MET A 93 -6.09 0.01 13.12
N GLU A 94 -7.11 -0.40 13.87
CA GLU A 94 -7.43 0.15 15.19
C GLU A 94 -6.30 -0.13 16.19
N THR A 95 -5.74 -1.34 16.18
CA THR A 95 -4.59 -1.70 17.01
C THR A 95 -3.37 -0.83 16.68
N LEU A 96 -3.06 -0.60 15.41
CA LEU A 96 -1.97 0.30 15.00
C LEU A 96 -2.20 1.72 15.52
N ARG A 97 -3.44 2.22 15.46
CA ARG A 97 -3.72 3.58 15.95
C ARG A 97 -3.52 3.67 17.47
N VAL A 98 -4.06 2.72 18.22
CA VAL A 98 -3.92 2.67 19.68
C VAL A 98 -2.45 2.62 20.09
N LEU A 99 -1.67 1.72 19.49
CA LEU A 99 -0.24 1.60 19.79
C LEU A 99 0.55 2.87 19.41
N CYS A 100 0.26 3.46 18.25
CA CYS A 100 0.90 4.72 17.89
C CYS A 100 0.56 5.86 18.85
N ASP A 101 -0.68 5.94 19.35
CA ASP A 101 -1.08 6.95 20.33
C ASP A 101 -0.41 6.71 21.68
N GLU A 102 -0.36 5.46 22.15
CA GLU A 102 0.25 5.07 23.41
C GLU A 102 1.75 5.40 23.47
N TYR A 103 2.47 5.08 22.40
CA TYR A 103 3.92 5.29 22.33
C TYR A 103 4.33 6.63 21.72
N GLY A 104 3.39 7.49 21.33
CA GLY A 104 3.69 8.79 20.70
C GLY A 104 4.36 8.65 19.33
N SER A 105 4.06 7.58 18.60
CA SER A 105 4.51 7.31 17.24
C SER A 105 3.52 7.88 16.22
N LEU A 106 3.94 8.09 14.98
CA LEU A 106 3.06 8.54 13.91
C LEU A 106 2.51 7.37 13.09
N LEU A 107 1.22 7.41 12.76
CA LEU A 107 0.63 6.47 11.80
C LEU A 107 0.59 7.13 10.42
N ILE A 108 1.25 6.50 9.45
CA ILE A 108 1.35 6.98 8.06
C ILE A 108 0.60 6.02 7.14
N PHE A 109 -0.40 6.55 6.41
CA PHE A 109 -1.05 5.78 5.36
C PHE A 109 -0.36 6.04 4.03
N ASP A 110 0.16 4.98 3.43
CA ASP A 110 0.60 5.00 2.05
C ASP A 110 -0.58 4.72 1.13
N GLU A 111 -1.14 5.78 0.59
CA GLU A 111 -2.24 5.74 -0.37
C GLU A 111 -1.77 6.01 -1.81
N VAL A 112 -0.51 5.73 -2.11
CA VAL A 112 0.05 5.88 -3.45
C VAL A 112 -0.71 5.03 -4.48
N MET A 113 -1.16 3.83 -4.09
CA MET A 113 -2.00 2.99 -4.95
C MET A 113 -3.49 3.15 -4.72
N SER A 114 -3.94 3.24 -3.49
CA SER A 114 -5.35 3.21 -3.11
C SER A 114 -6.04 4.58 -3.15
N GLY A 115 -5.28 5.66 -3.00
CA GLY A 115 -5.79 7.03 -2.99
C GLY A 115 -6.50 7.40 -4.29
N PHE A 116 -7.71 7.91 -4.19
CA PHE A 116 -8.60 8.24 -5.32
C PHE A 116 -8.89 7.05 -6.27
N ARG A 117 -8.46 5.84 -5.92
CA ARG A 117 -8.69 4.62 -6.70
C ARG A 117 -9.85 3.80 -6.15
N VAL A 118 -9.84 3.49 -4.87
CA VAL A 118 -10.88 2.65 -4.23
C VAL A 118 -12.12 3.47 -3.84
N ALA A 119 -11.93 4.73 -3.57
CA ALA A 119 -12.98 5.73 -3.28
C ALA A 119 -12.42 7.13 -3.53
N TYR A 120 -13.30 8.14 -3.66
CA TYR A 120 -12.87 9.54 -3.76
C TYR A 120 -12.04 10.00 -2.56
N LYS A 121 -12.38 9.54 -1.37
CA LYS A 121 -11.64 9.84 -0.14
C LYS A 121 -10.47 8.89 0.13
N GLY A 122 -10.13 8.01 -0.83
CA GLY A 122 -9.09 7.01 -0.66
C GLY A 122 -9.47 5.86 0.26
N ALA A 123 -8.53 4.93 0.50
CA ALA A 123 -8.73 3.78 1.38
C ALA A 123 -8.90 4.17 2.84
N GLN A 124 -8.43 5.34 3.28
CA GLN A 124 -8.70 5.84 4.63
C GLN A 124 -10.21 5.89 4.97
N SER A 125 -11.06 6.06 3.96
CA SER A 125 -12.52 6.06 4.14
C SER A 125 -13.13 4.67 4.41
N LEU A 126 -12.34 3.61 4.27
CA LEU A 126 -12.75 2.23 4.54
C LEU A 126 -12.55 1.84 6.01
N PHE A 127 -11.90 2.70 6.80
CA PHE A 127 -11.53 2.45 8.18
C PHE A 127 -12.01 3.57 9.10
N ASN A 128 -12.30 3.26 10.34
CA ASN A 128 -12.60 4.26 11.37
C ASN A 128 -11.31 4.74 12.08
N VAL A 129 -10.26 4.92 11.32
CA VAL A 129 -8.93 5.30 11.81
C VAL A 129 -8.41 6.48 11.01
N LYS A 130 -7.87 7.49 11.69
CA LYS A 130 -7.20 8.64 11.05
C LYS A 130 -5.69 8.48 11.15
N PRO A 131 -4.98 8.55 10.01
CA PRO A 131 -3.53 8.65 10.04
C PRO A 131 -3.08 10.07 10.45
N ASP A 132 -1.84 10.16 10.91
CA ASP A 132 -1.17 11.45 11.17
C ASP A 132 -0.62 12.06 9.87
N LEU A 133 -0.13 11.20 8.97
CA LEU A 133 0.38 11.56 7.65
C LEU A 133 -0.19 10.61 6.58
N ILE A 134 -0.29 11.12 5.36
CA ILE A 134 -0.72 10.36 4.17
C ILE A 134 0.23 10.66 3.02
N THR A 135 0.52 9.66 2.20
CA THR A 135 1.21 9.83 0.92
C THR A 135 0.29 9.48 -0.25
N TYR A 136 0.39 10.25 -1.32
CA TYR A 136 -0.34 10.03 -2.57
C TYR A 136 0.59 10.13 -3.78
N ALA A 137 0.27 9.40 -4.85
CA ALA A 137 0.89 9.54 -6.16
C ALA A 137 -0.08 9.03 -7.25
N LYS A 138 0.46 8.53 -8.35
CA LYS A 138 -0.30 7.87 -9.44
C LYS A 138 -1.50 8.69 -9.91
N ILE A 139 -2.72 8.40 -9.46
CA ILE A 139 -3.96 9.06 -9.92
C ILE A 139 -3.90 10.58 -9.76
N ILE A 140 -3.31 11.08 -8.67
CA ILE A 140 -3.25 12.53 -8.42
C ILE A 140 -2.42 13.30 -9.46
N GLY A 141 -1.58 12.62 -10.23
CA GLY A 141 -0.78 13.22 -11.30
C GLY A 141 -1.51 13.34 -12.63
N GLY A 142 -2.70 12.76 -12.78
CA GLY A 142 -3.45 12.80 -14.04
C GLY A 142 -2.69 12.16 -15.21
N GLY A 143 -1.92 11.09 -14.95
CA GLY A 143 -1.06 10.41 -15.91
C GLY A 143 0.38 10.91 -15.94
N LEU A 144 0.69 12.00 -15.23
CA LEU A 144 2.05 12.55 -15.10
C LEU A 144 2.67 12.17 -13.74
N PRO A 145 4.02 12.17 -13.63
CA PRO A 145 4.71 11.83 -12.39
C PRO A 145 4.45 12.88 -11.31
N CYS A 146 3.80 12.47 -10.22
CA CYS A 146 3.49 13.30 -9.09
C CYS A 146 3.58 12.50 -7.80
N GLY A 147 4.13 13.11 -6.76
CA GLY A 147 4.09 12.61 -5.40
C GLY A 147 3.64 13.72 -4.46
N LEU A 148 2.86 13.35 -3.46
CA LEU A 148 2.37 14.26 -2.43
C LEU A 148 2.41 13.56 -1.08
N TYR A 149 2.74 14.29 -0.06
CA TYR A 149 2.51 13.89 1.32
C TYR A 149 1.90 15.06 2.09
N GLY A 150 1.14 14.74 3.11
CA GLY A 150 0.48 15.72 3.94
C GLY A 150 -0.11 15.08 5.19
N GLY A 151 -0.66 15.91 6.07
CA GLY A 151 -1.27 15.45 7.30
C GLY A 151 -1.48 16.55 8.31
N ARG A 152 -1.36 16.21 9.59
CA ARG A 152 -1.55 17.16 10.69
C ARG A 152 -0.66 18.39 10.56
N ARG A 153 -1.25 19.56 10.81
CA ARG A 153 -0.57 20.85 10.68
C ARG A 153 0.70 20.94 11.54
N ASP A 154 0.64 20.50 12.79
CA ASP A 154 1.76 20.54 13.74
C ASP A 154 2.95 19.70 13.30
N ILE A 155 2.71 18.64 12.50
CA ILE A 155 3.76 17.83 11.88
C ILE A 155 4.29 18.54 10.64
N MET A 156 3.42 19.03 9.76
CA MET A 156 3.80 19.68 8.52
C MET A 156 4.58 20.99 8.76
N GLU A 157 4.31 21.71 9.85
CA GLU A 157 5.08 22.90 10.25
C GLU A 157 6.51 22.58 10.69
N LYS A 158 6.91 21.30 10.81
CA LYS A 158 8.32 20.92 10.99
C LYS A 158 9.14 21.03 9.69
N LEU A 159 8.49 21.18 8.54
CA LEU A 159 9.17 21.35 7.26
C LEU A 159 9.77 22.75 7.10
N SER A 160 10.93 22.81 6.44
CA SER A 160 11.55 24.06 6.03
C SER A 160 10.63 24.82 5.05
N PRO A 161 10.56 26.18 5.12
CA PRO A 161 11.35 27.08 5.96
C PRO A 161 10.78 27.32 7.37
N VAL A 162 9.60 26.80 7.69
CA VAL A 162 8.96 27.01 9.01
C VAL A 162 9.68 26.20 10.09
N GLY A 163 9.97 24.93 9.80
CA GLY A 163 10.72 24.04 10.68
C GLY A 163 12.08 23.65 10.12
N GLY A 164 12.77 22.74 10.82
CA GLY A 164 14.12 22.31 10.47
C GLY A 164 14.22 21.07 9.57
N VAL A 165 13.11 20.47 9.17
CA VAL A 165 13.11 19.28 8.29
C VAL A 165 13.20 19.72 6.84
N TYR A 166 14.32 19.41 6.19
CA TYR A 166 14.55 19.80 4.80
C TYR A 166 13.79 18.89 3.85
N GLN A 167 13.14 19.50 2.87
CA GLN A 167 12.53 18.84 1.71
C GLN A 167 12.65 19.76 0.49
N ALA A 168 13.15 19.23 -0.61
CA ALA A 168 13.21 19.93 -1.88
C ALA A 168 13.10 18.94 -3.05
N GLY A 169 12.69 19.47 -4.19
CA GLY A 169 12.64 18.73 -5.45
C GLY A 169 12.45 19.71 -6.60
N THR A 170 13.35 19.69 -7.58
CA THR A 170 13.32 20.58 -8.74
C THR A 170 11.98 20.56 -9.46
N MET A 171 11.35 19.40 -9.55
CA MET A 171 10.07 19.22 -10.24
C MET A 171 8.86 19.38 -9.32
N SER A 172 9.05 19.68 -8.03
CA SER A 172 7.94 19.92 -7.10
C SER A 172 7.09 21.10 -7.55
N GLY A 173 5.78 20.90 -7.64
CA GLY A 173 4.86 21.95 -8.10
C GLY A 173 4.95 22.27 -9.59
N ASN A 174 5.50 21.36 -10.42
CA ASN A 174 5.55 21.56 -11.87
C ASN A 174 4.15 21.94 -12.41
N PRO A 175 3.98 23.08 -13.11
CA PRO A 175 2.67 23.59 -13.48
C PRO A 175 1.88 22.66 -14.41
N VAL A 176 2.55 21.90 -15.29
CA VAL A 176 1.88 20.94 -16.18
C VAL A 176 1.32 19.77 -15.37
N VAL A 177 2.10 19.24 -14.42
CA VAL A 177 1.66 18.18 -13.51
C VAL A 177 0.51 18.66 -12.63
N MET A 178 0.60 19.87 -12.10
CA MET A 178 -0.47 20.47 -11.29
C MET A 178 -1.77 20.64 -12.10
N ALA A 179 -1.68 21.10 -13.34
CA ALA A 179 -2.86 21.25 -14.21
C ALA A 179 -3.50 19.90 -14.55
N ALA A 180 -2.71 18.88 -14.89
CA ALA A 180 -3.22 17.54 -15.18
C ALA A 180 -3.87 16.89 -13.95
N GLY A 181 -3.22 17.00 -12.80
CA GLY A 181 -3.75 16.52 -11.52
C GLY A 181 -5.05 17.20 -11.13
N MET A 182 -5.08 18.54 -11.22
CA MET A 182 -6.30 19.33 -10.96
C MET A 182 -7.47 18.90 -11.87
N ALA A 183 -7.21 18.71 -13.17
CA ALA A 183 -8.24 18.27 -14.12
C ALA A 183 -8.79 16.89 -13.71
N THR A 184 -7.94 15.92 -13.42
CA THR A 184 -8.34 14.58 -12.99
C THR A 184 -9.13 14.61 -11.67
N LEU A 185 -8.65 15.30 -10.66
CA LEU A 185 -9.31 15.38 -9.36
C LEU A 185 -10.66 16.12 -9.44
N ASN A 186 -10.79 17.14 -10.30
CA ASN A 186 -12.07 17.82 -10.54
C ASN A 186 -13.08 16.90 -11.21
N ILE A 187 -12.66 16.07 -12.18
CA ILE A 187 -13.53 15.06 -12.82
C ILE A 187 -14.01 14.06 -11.77
N LEU A 188 -13.13 13.51 -10.96
CA LEU A 188 -13.49 12.55 -9.91
C LEU A 188 -14.41 13.16 -8.85
N LYS A 189 -14.18 14.43 -8.50
CA LYS A 189 -15.02 15.17 -7.54
C LYS A 189 -16.45 15.36 -8.06
N ALA A 190 -16.59 15.69 -9.36
CA ALA A 190 -17.87 15.96 -9.99
C ALA A 190 -18.66 14.67 -10.31
N ASN A 191 -17.98 13.52 -10.46
CA ASN A 191 -18.58 12.27 -10.94
C ASN A 191 -18.25 11.11 -10.00
N GLN A 192 -18.70 11.20 -8.74
CA GLN A 192 -18.40 10.17 -7.74
C GLN A 192 -19.08 8.81 -8.00
N ASP A 193 -20.09 8.77 -8.84
CA ASP A 193 -20.74 7.56 -9.36
C ASP A 193 -19.79 6.66 -10.18
N ILE A 194 -18.66 7.19 -10.65
CA ILE A 194 -17.57 6.41 -11.26
C ILE A 194 -17.14 5.25 -10.33
N TYR A 195 -17.08 5.48 -9.03
CA TYR A 195 -16.65 4.44 -8.07
C TYR A 195 -17.68 3.32 -7.96
N GLU A 196 -18.97 3.63 -7.99
CA GLU A 196 -20.03 2.63 -8.00
C GLU A 196 -19.99 1.81 -9.30
N HIS A 197 -19.82 2.50 -10.44
CA HIS A 197 -19.69 1.87 -11.74
C HIS A 197 -18.50 0.90 -11.79
N ILE A 198 -17.30 1.33 -11.37
CA ILE A 198 -16.10 0.51 -11.34
C ILE A 198 -16.27 -0.66 -10.37
N ASN A 199 -16.89 -0.44 -9.21
CA ASN A 199 -17.15 -1.50 -8.24
C ASN A 199 -18.11 -2.56 -8.82
N LYS A 200 -19.15 -2.15 -9.54
CA LYS A 200 -20.09 -3.07 -10.23
C LYS A 200 -19.38 -3.89 -11.29
N LEU A 201 -18.54 -3.26 -12.12
CA LEU A 201 -17.76 -3.98 -13.14
C LEU A 201 -16.76 -4.95 -12.52
N GLY A 202 -16.05 -4.52 -11.47
CA GLY A 202 -15.13 -5.37 -10.73
C GLY A 202 -15.84 -6.59 -10.11
N GLY A 203 -17.01 -6.39 -9.53
CA GLY A 203 -17.84 -7.49 -9.01
C GLY A 203 -18.29 -8.46 -10.09
N LYS A 204 -18.71 -7.95 -11.27
CA LYS A 204 -19.06 -8.81 -12.40
C LYS A 204 -17.87 -9.66 -12.87
N LEU A 205 -16.69 -9.06 -12.95
CA LEU A 205 -15.47 -9.76 -13.37
C LEU A 205 -15.07 -10.82 -12.32
N GLN A 206 -15.08 -10.47 -11.04
CA GLN A 206 -14.79 -11.39 -9.94
C GLN A 206 -15.71 -12.61 -9.99
N ASN A 207 -17.03 -12.39 -10.05
CA ASN A 207 -18.01 -13.48 -10.06
C ASN A 207 -17.82 -14.41 -11.26
N GLY A 208 -17.55 -13.85 -12.45
CA GLY A 208 -17.29 -14.66 -13.64
C GLY A 208 -16.01 -15.50 -13.53
N ILE A 209 -14.93 -14.94 -12.97
CA ILE A 209 -13.68 -15.68 -12.73
C ILE A 209 -13.92 -16.81 -11.73
N GLU A 210 -14.60 -16.54 -10.61
CA GLU A 210 -14.88 -17.53 -9.57
C GLU A 210 -15.84 -18.64 -10.06
N GLU A 211 -16.80 -18.31 -10.92
CA GLU A 211 -17.72 -19.27 -11.55
C GLU A 211 -16.94 -20.22 -12.47
N ILE A 212 -16.13 -19.70 -13.37
CA ILE A 212 -15.27 -20.50 -14.26
C ILE A 212 -14.30 -21.37 -13.46
N ALA A 213 -13.71 -20.85 -12.38
CA ALA A 213 -12.80 -21.62 -11.54
C ALA A 213 -13.52 -22.82 -10.89
N ARG A 214 -14.75 -22.62 -10.40
CA ARG A 214 -15.60 -23.71 -9.85
C ARG A 214 -15.94 -24.75 -10.91
N GLU A 215 -16.39 -24.32 -12.09
CA GLU A 215 -16.73 -25.22 -13.20
C GLU A 215 -15.53 -26.07 -13.66
N LYS A 216 -14.34 -25.49 -13.63
CA LYS A 216 -13.09 -26.15 -14.04
C LYS A 216 -12.37 -26.86 -12.89
N ASN A 217 -12.92 -26.81 -11.68
CA ASN A 217 -12.31 -27.34 -10.46
C ASN A 217 -10.89 -26.79 -10.22
N VAL A 218 -10.71 -25.48 -10.45
CA VAL A 218 -9.45 -24.78 -10.20
C VAL A 218 -9.53 -24.09 -8.84
N LYS A 219 -8.55 -24.35 -7.98
CA LYS A 219 -8.40 -23.66 -6.70
C LYS A 219 -7.96 -22.21 -6.96
N LEU A 220 -8.86 -21.28 -6.67
CA LEU A 220 -8.65 -19.86 -6.96
C LEU A 220 -9.40 -19.01 -5.95
N THR A 221 -8.78 -17.92 -5.55
CA THR A 221 -9.36 -16.87 -4.71
C THR A 221 -9.15 -15.53 -5.40
N VAL A 222 -10.14 -14.64 -5.33
CA VAL A 222 -10.05 -13.28 -5.81
C VAL A 222 -10.13 -12.31 -4.63
N ASN A 223 -9.04 -11.61 -4.35
CA ASN A 223 -9.10 -10.46 -3.47
C ASN A 223 -9.48 -9.22 -4.28
N ARG A 224 -10.43 -8.42 -3.77
CA ARG A 224 -10.89 -7.21 -4.44
C ARG A 224 -11.27 -6.10 -3.46
N VAL A 225 -10.88 -4.87 -3.79
CA VAL A 225 -11.33 -3.65 -3.12
C VAL A 225 -11.66 -2.61 -4.20
N GLY A 226 -12.94 -2.31 -4.37
CA GLY A 226 -13.38 -1.44 -5.46
C GLY A 226 -12.99 -1.99 -6.83
N GLY A 227 -12.22 -1.21 -7.59
CA GLY A 227 -11.67 -1.62 -8.88
C GLY A 227 -10.29 -2.30 -8.81
N MET A 228 -9.68 -2.40 -7.63
CA MET A 228 -8.43 -3.15 -7.45
C MET A 228 -8.76 -4.62 -7.24
N MET A 229 -8.09 -5.50 -7.99
CA MET A 229 -8.36 -6.93 -7.94
C MET A 229 -7.11 -7.74 -8.25
N THR A 230 -6.94 -8.85 -7.54
CA THR A 230 -5.91 -9.85 -7.81
C THR A 230 -6.50 -11.26 -7.75
N VAL A 231 -6.08 -12.09 -8.69
CA VAL A 231 -6.40 -13.52 -8.75
C VAL A 231 -5.25 -14.28 -8.13
N PHE A 232 -5.54 -15.08 -7.11
CA PHE A 232 -4.59 -15.98 -6.45
C PHE A 232 -4.97 -17.43 -6.72
N PHE A 233 -4.02 -18.24 -7.16
CA PHE A 233 -4.22 -19.68 -7.33
C PHE A 233 -3.91 -20.40 -6.02
N THR A 234 -4.93 -20.52 -5.17
CA THR A 234 -4.84 -21.04 -3.80
C THR A 234 -6.21 -21.50 -3.32
N ASP A 235 -6.24 -22.31 -2.26
CA ASP A 235 -7.46 -22.65 -1.51
C ASP A 235 -7.69 -21.76 -0.27
N ARG A 236 -6.76 -20.82 0.02
CA ARG A 236 -6.94 -19.79 1.06
C ARG A 236 -7.98 -18.77 0.62
N ASN A 237 -8.88 -18.37 1.51
CA ASN A 237 -9.89 -17.35 1.19
C ASN A 237 -10.27 -16.55 2.46
N PRO A 238 -9.92 -15.25 2.50
CA PRO A 238 -9.08 -14.52 1.57
C PRO A 238 -7.58 -14.76 1.77
N VAL A 239 -6.74 -14.26 0.85
CA VAL A 239 -5.31 -14.05 1.07
C VAL A 239 -5.15 -12.82 1.96
N ARG A 240 -4.49 -12.94 3.12
CA ARG A 240 -4.47 -11.93 4.19
C ARG A 240 -3.10 -11.35 4.51
N SER A 241 -2.04 -11.99 4.03
CA SER A 241 -0.66 -11.62 4.34
C SER A 241 0.26 -11.85 3.15
N TYR A 242 1.49 -11.37 3.27
CA TYR A 242 2.53 -11.63 2.28
C TYR A 242 2.91 -13.11 2.20
N ASP A 243 2.93 -13.81 3.34
CA ASP A 243 3.22 -15.25 3.36
C ASP A 243 2.10 -16.06 2.69
N ASP A 244 0.84 -15.65 2.86
CA ASP A 244 -0.27 -16.24 2.10
C ASP A 244 -0.06 -16.05 0.60
N ALA A 245 0.27 -14.83 0.16
CA ALA A 245 0.51 -14.51 -1.25
C ALA A 245 1.68 -15.33 -1.83
N LYS A 246 2.79 -15.44 -1.10
CA LYS A 246 3.96 -16.25 -1.51
C LYS A 246 3.65 -17.75 -1.59
N SER A 247 2.69 -18.25 -0.79
CA SER A 247 2.31 -19.67 -0.77
C SER A 247 1.40 -20.07 -1.94
N CYS A 248 0.95 -19.12 -2.76
CA CYS A 248 0.10 -19.40 -3.93
C CYS A 248 0.86 -20.12 -5.05
N ASP A 249 0.12 -20.78 -5.95
CA ASP A 249 0.70 -21.44 -7.12
C ASP A 249 1.16 -20.42 -8.17
N LEU A 250 2.42 -20.00 -8.06
CA LEU A 250 3.03 -19.03 -8.97
C LEU A 250 3.23 -19.57 -10.40
N GLU A 251 3.37 -20.88 -10.57
CA GLU A 251 3.46 -21.48 -11.90
C GLU A 251 2.12 -21.44 -12.63
N MET A 252 1.02 -21.65 -11.91
CA MET A 252 -0.32 -21.46 -12.48
C MET A 252 -0.57 -19.98 -12.80
N PHE A 253 -0.17 -19.05 -11.93
CA PHE A 253 -0.26 -17.63 -12.20
C PHE A 253 0.52 -17.23 -13.46
N LYS A 254 1.73 -17.75 -13.64
CA LYS A 254 2.54 -17.51 -14.84
C LYS A 254 1.84 -17.99 -16.12
N LYS A 255 1.21 -19.17 -16.09
CA LYS A 255 0.41 -19.68 -17.22
C LYS A 255 -0.78 -18.77 -17.51
N TYR A 256 -1.49 -18.34 -16.46
CA TYR A 256 -2.59 -17.39 -16.55
C TYR A 256 -2.14 -16.06 -17.18
N PHE A 257 -1.06 -15.47 -16.66
CA PHE A 257 -0.49 -14.23 -17.19
C PHE A 257 -0.14 -14.34 -18.70
N LEU A 258 0.58 -15.39 -19.07
CA LEU A 258 0.98 -15.59 -20.47
C LEU A 258 -0.24 -15.79 -21.40
N HIS A 259 -1.25 -16.52 -20.92
CA HIS A 259 -2.49 -16.73 -21.67
C HIS A 259 -3.28 -15.42 -21.84
N MET A 260 -3.44 -14.65 -20.77
CA MET A 260 -4.13 -13.35 -20.82
C MET A 260 -3.44 -12.39 -21.76
N ASN A 261 -2.12 -12.27 -21.65
CA ASN A 261 -1.31 -11.40 -22.51
C ASN A 261 -1.42 -11.78 -23.99
N LYS A 262 -1.33 -13.10 -24.30
CA LYS A 262 -1.50 -13.62 -25.68
C LYS A 262 -2.87 -13.27 -26.27
N ASN A 263 -3.90 -13.13 -25.44
CA ASN A 263 -5.26 -12.78 -25.86
C ASN A 263 -5.55 -11.27 -25.76
N GLY A 264 -4.53 -10.43 -25.59
CA GLY A 264 -4.64 -8.96 -25.61
C GLY A 264 -5.04 -8.34 -24.27
N PHE A 265 -5.05 -9.10 -23.18
CA PHE A 265 -5.30 -8.58 -21.84
C PHE A 265 -3.99 -8.29 -21.13
N ASN A 266 -3.71 -7.01 -20.89
CA ASN A 266 -2.52 -6.59 -20.16
C ASN A 266 -2.80 -6.60 -18.65
N ILE A 267 -2.27 -7.59 -17.95
CA ILE A 267 -2.32 -7.71 -16.50
C ILE A 267 -0.90 -7.63 -15.92
N PRO A 268 -0.72 -7.35 -14.62
CA PRO A 268 0.60 -7.39 -13.98
C PRO A 268 1.26 -8.76 -14.13
N GLN A 269 2.57 -8.76 -14.27
CA GLN A 269 3.36 -10.00 -14.40
C GLN A 269 3.62 -10.73 -13.07
N SER A 270 3.28 -10.09 -11.96
CA SER A 270 3.35 -10.64 -10.59
C SER A 270 2.03 -10.41 -9.88
N GLN A 271 1.77 -11.27 -8.90
CA GLN A 271 0.63 -11.12 -7.99
C GLN A 271 0.81 -9.92 -7.07
#